data_403e624d243b88e5e43eae3db42d104d
#
_entry.id   403e624d243b88e5e43eae3db42d104d
#
_cell.length_a   1.000
_cell.length_b   1.000
_cell.length_c   1.000
_cell.angle_alpha   90.00
_cell.angle_beta   90.00
_cell.angle_gamma   90.00
#
_symmetry.space_group_name_H-M   'P 1'
#
loop_
_entity.id
_entity.type
_entity.pdbx_description
1 polymer ?
#
loop_
_entity_poly.entity_id
_entity_poly.type
_entity_poly.pdbx_seq_one_letter_code
_entity_poly.pdbx_strand_id
1 'polypeptide(L)'
;MEKMTITKNSDIEKSFDALMKKIDEENKKRVTTENNDNIISPNHYASDKGFEVFDVQEAFIHELKGMAASYWCNIVKYILRFQRKNGVEDLKKAKYYLEKLIEEESEE
;
A
#
# COMPACT_ATOMS: atom_id res chain seq x y z
N MET A 1 19.75 18.29 -0.39
CA MET A 1 19.34 16.90 -0.34
C MET A 1 17.90 16.74 0.06
N GLU A 2 17.54 17.37 1.13
CA GLU A 2 16.17 17.22 1.60
C GLU A 2 15.16 17.71 0.59
N LYS A 3 15.48 18.81 -0.06
CA LYS A 3 14.58 19.31 -1.08
C LYS A 3 14.38 18.30 -2.18
N MET A 4 15.46 17.71 -2.63
CA MET A 4 15.36 16.72 -3.69
C MET A 4 14.56 15.52 -3.24
N THR A 5 14.78 15.11 -2.02
CA THR A 5 14.06 13.99 -1.48
C THR A 5 12.56 14.29 -1.42
N ILE A 6 12.21 15.47 -0.96
CA ILE A 6 10.81 15.87 -0.89
C ILE A 6 10.21 15.92 -2.28
N THR A 7 10.94 16.49 -3.23
CA THR A 7 10.45 16.58 -4.59
C THR A 7 10.22 15.19 -5.17
N LYS A 8 11.17 14.30 -4.94
CA LYS A 8 11.03 12.94 -5.43
C LYS A 8 9.83 12.24 -4.82
N ASN A 9 9.63 12.42 -3.54
CA ASN A 9 8.49 11.81 -2.88
C ASN A 9 7.19 12.34 -3.46
N SER A 10 7.15 13.64 -3.72
CA SER A 10 5.96 14.24 -4.29
C SER A 10 5.70 13.69 -5.70
N ASP A 11 6.76 13.54 -6.49
CA ASP A 11 6.61 12.98 -7.83
C ASP A 11 6.14 11.55 -7.77
N ILE A 12 6.68 10.78 -6.85
CA ILE A 12 6.29 9.38 -6.71
C ILE A 12 4.84 9.29 -6.30
N GLU A 13 4.41 10.13 -5.39
CA GLU A 13 3.03 10.14 -4.94
C GLU A 13 2.09 10.49 -6.07
N LYS A 14 2.44 11.47 -6.86
CA LYS A 14 1.61 11.86 -7.98
C LYS A 14 1.53 10.74 -9.01
N SER A 15 2.63 10.10 -9.28
CA SER A 15 2.64 8.99 -10.21
C SER A 15 1.79 7.84 -9.70
N PHE A 16 1.88 7.58 -8.42
CA PHE A 16 1.10 6.52 -7.80
C PHE A 16 -0.39 6.84 -7.87
N ASP A 17 -0.76 8.07 -7.56
CA ASP A 17 -2.14 8.49 -7.61
C ASP A 17 -2.69 8.39 -9.02
N ALA A 18 -1.92 8.81 -10.00
CA ALA A 18 -2.35 8.74 -11.39
C ALA A 18 -2.56 7.30 -11.80
N LEU A 19 -1.67 6.42 -11.38
CA LEU A 19 -1.78 5.01 -11.70
C LEU A 19 -3.02 4.40 -11.08
N MET A 20 -3.25 4.71 -9.82
CA MET A 20 -4.41 4.17 -9.12
C MET A 20 -5.71 4.66 -9.74
N LYS A 21 -5.73 5.91 -10.13
CA LYS A 21 -6.89 6.46 -10.80
C LYS A 21 -7.17 5.72 -12.09
N LYS A 22 -6.12 5.47 -12.85
CA LYS A 22 -6.26 4.79 -14.12
C LYS A 22 -6.80 3.38 -13.92
N ILE A 23 -6.29 2.70 -12.92
CA ILE A 23 -6.75 1.36 -12.60
C ILE A 23 -8.22 1.38 -12.23
N ASP A 24 -8.62 2.35 -11.43
CA ASP A 24 -10.01 2.47 -11.03
C ASP A 24 -10.91 2.68 -12.22
N GLU A 25 -10.50 3.53 -13.14
CA GLU A 25 -11.30 3.81 -14.31
C GLU A 25 -11.45 2.58 -15.18
N GLU A 26 -10.37 1.84 -15.35
CA GLU A 26 -10.43 0.62 -16.13
C GLU A 26 -11.32 -0.42 -15.46
N ASN A 27 -11.22 -0.52 -14.16
CA ASN A 27 -12.06 -1.45 -13.44
C ASN A 27 -13.52 -1.09 -13.57
N LYS A 28 -13.83 0.19 -13.52
CA LYS A 28 -15.21 0.63 -13.69
C LYS A 28 -15.73 0.25 -15.04
N LYS A 29 -14.90 0.40 -16.06
CA LYS A 29 -15.33 0.05 -17.41
C LYS A 29 -15.61 -1.42 -17.55
N ARG A 30 -14.82 -2.25 -16.91
CA ARG A 30 -14.94 -3.70 -17.04
C ARG A 30 -16.04 -4.27 -16.21
N VAL A 31 -16.38 -3.61 -15.11
CA VAL A 31 -17.31 -4.17 -14.15
C VAL A 31 -18.50 -3.28 -14.01
N THR A 32 -19.04 -2.85 -15.10
CA THR A 32 -20.09 -1.87 -15.05
C THR A 32 -21.27 -2.27 -14.23
N THR A 33 -21.62 -3.52 -14.25
CA THR A 33 -22.89 -3.89 -13.70
C THR A 33 -22.82 -4.68 -12.44
N GLU A 34 -21.61 -5.12 -12.08
CA GLU A 34 -21.60 -5.97 -10.93
C GLU A 34 -20.33 -5.80 -10.21
N ASN A 35 -20.24 -6.01 -9.05
CA ASN A 35 -19.06 -6.07 -8.30
C ASN A 35 -18.38 -4.76 -8.11
N ASN A 36 -19.15 -3.82 -7.60
CA ASN A 36 -18.51 -2.60 -7.12
C ASN A 36 -17.47 -2.91 -6.07
N ASP A 37 -17.59 -4.05 -5.43
CA ASP A 37 -16.65 -4.43 -4.39
C ASP A 37 -15.24 -4.55 -4.92
N ASN A 38 -15.09 -5.04 -6.15
CA ASN A 38 -13.75 -5.17 -6.72
C ASN A 38 -13.09 -3.85 -6.99
N ILE A 39 -13.89 -2.82 -7.22
CA ILE A 39 -13.36 -1.49 -7.46
C ILE A 39 -12.97 -0.83 -6.15
N ILE A 40 -13.85 -0.94 -5.18
CA ILE A 40 -13.65 -0.29 -3.89
C ILE A 40 -12.73 -1.10 -3.01
N SER A 41 -12.86 -2.41 -3.07
CA SER A 41 -12.17 -3.30 -2.16
C SER A 41 -11.76 -4.57 -2.88
N PRO A 42 -10.63 -4.56 -3.60
CA PRO A 42 -10.18 -5.76 -4.32
C PRO A 42 -10.02 -6.95 -3.38
N ASN A 43 -10.31 -8.11 -3.91
CA ASN A 43 -10.31 -9.32 -3.11
C ASN A 43 -9.02 -9.57 -2.34
N HIS A 44 -7.89 -9.28 -2.95
CA HIS A 44 -6.63 -9.59 -2.29
C HIS A 44 -6.30 -8.61 -1.17
N TYR A 45 -7.13 -7.58 -0.98
CA TYR A 45 -6.96 -6.63 0.11
C TYR A 45 -8.01 -6.84 1.20
N ALA A 46 -8.92 -7.76 1.04
CA ALA A 46 -10.00 -7.96 1.98
C ALA A 46 -9.90 -9.32 2.64
N SER A 47 -10.33 -9.41 3.86
CA SER A 47 -10.39 -10.69 4.57
C SER A 47 -11.80 -11.23 4.52
N ASP A 48 -11.94 -12.51 4.86
CA ASP A 48 -13.24 -13.15 4.93
C ASP A 48 -14.10 -12.57 6.02
N LYS A 49 -13.50 -11.88 6.96
CA LYS A 49 -14.24 -11.31 8.09
C LYS A 49 -14.61 -9.86 7.89
N GLY A 50 -14.41 -9.34 6.68
CA GLY A 50 -14.82 -7.99 6.39
C GLY A 50 -13.78 -6.92 6.63
N PHE A 51 -12.57 -7.30 6.98
CA PHE A 51 -11.49 -6.33 7.17
C PHE A 51 -10.76 -6.09 5.86
N GLU A 52 -10.31 -4.88 5.68
CA GLU A 52 -9.46 -4.53 4.56
C GLU A 52 -8.08 -4.14 5.08
N VAL A 53 -7.13 -4.15 4.15
CA VAL A 53 -5.77 -3.73 4.51
C VAL A 53 -5.79 -2.32 5.11
N PHE A 54 -6.58 -1.44 4.53
CA PHE A 54 -6.66 -0.07 5.04
C PHE A 54 -7.17 -0.02 6.47
N ASP A 55 -8.07 -0.91 6.83
CA ASP A 55 -8.58 -0.94 8.20
C ASP A 55 -7.45 -1.21 9.18
N VAL A 56 -6.59 -2.17 8.85
CA VAL A 56 -5.47 -2.49 9.70
C VAL A 56 -4.47 -1.32 9.74
N GLN A 57 -4.20 -0.76 8.59
CA GLN A 57 -3.26 0.36 8.54
C GLN A 57 -3.74 1.52 9.37
N GLU A 58 -4.99 1.88 9.24
CA GLU A 58 -5.55 2.98 10.03
C GLU A 58 -5.49 2.69 11.51
N ALA A 59 -5.82 1.46 11.88
CA ALA A 59 -5.92 1.13 13.29
C ALA A 59 -4.59 1.17 14.01
N PHE A 60 -3.50 0.91 13.31
CA PHE A 60 -2.21 0.71 13.98
C PHE A 60 -1.13 1.69 13.56
N ILE A 61 -1.42 2.63 12.68
CA ILE A 61 -0.37 3.51 12.21
C ILE A 61 0.10 4.50 13.27
N HIS A 62 -0.80 4.88 14.15
CA HIS A 62 -0.49 5.75 15.30
C HIS A 62 0.24 7.03 14.88
N GLU A 63 1.44 7.25 15.42
CA GLU A 63 2.17 8.50 15.18
C GLU A 63 3.17 8.43 14.04
N LEU A 64 3.22 7.33 13.33
CA LEU A 64 4.12 7.25 12.20
C LEU A 64 3.76 8.28 11.14
N LYS A 65 4.77 8.87 10.54
CA LYS A 65 4.54 9.85 9.50
C LYS A 65 5.71 9.85 8.55
N GLY A 66 5.51 10.51 7.41
CA GLY A 66 6.55 10.60 6.42
C GLY A 66 6.87 9.26 5.80
N MET A 67 8.15 9.06 5.54
CA MET A 67 8.57 7.81 4.89
C MET A 67 8.38 6.62 5.79
N ALA A 68 8.52 6.80 7.10
CA ALA A 68 8.29 5.69 8.01
C ALA A 68 6.88 5.14 7.87
N ALA A 69 5.91 6.01 7.77
CA ALA A 69 4.53 5.59 7.58
C ALA A 69 4.36 4.86 6.25
N SER A 70 5.02 5.36 5.22
CA SER A 70 4.95 4.74 3.91
C SER A 70 5.52 3.33 3.93
N TYR A 71 6.70 3.19 4.52
CA TYR A 71 7.32 1.87 4.62
C TYR A 71 6.43 0.91 5.40
N TRP A 72 5.91 1.39 6.51
CA TRP A 72 5.08 0.54 7.35
C TRP A 72 3.82 0.10 6.62
N CYS A 73 3.19 0.99 5.91
CA CYS A 73 1.99 0.64 5.16
C CYS A 73 2.28 -0.39 4.09
N ASN A 74 3.42 -0.27 3.43
CA ASN A 74 3.80 -1.26 2.42
C ASN A 74 4.05 -2.61 3.06
N ILE A 75 4.71 -2.63 4.20
CA ILE A 75 4.97 -3.89 4.90
C ILE A 75 3.65 -4.58 5.21
N VAL A 76 2.73 -3.84 5.80
CA VAL A 76 1.43 -4.40 6.17
C VAL A 76 0.71 -4.94 4.95
N LYS A 77 0.71 -4.17 3.88
CA LYS A 77 0.02 -4.57 2.67
C LYS A 77 0.55 -5.90 2.14
N TYR A 78 1.86 -6.01 2.02
CA TYR A 78 2.44 -7.22 1.44
C TYR A 78 2.26 -8.42 2.36
N ILE A 79 2.40 -8.22 3.65
CA ILE A 79 2.24 -9.32 4.60
C ILE A 79 0.81 -9.84 4.61
N LEU A 80 -0.16 -8.93 4.52
CA LEU A 80 -1.55 -9.35 4.61
C LEU A 80 -2.05 -10.00 3.34
N ARG A 81 -1.42 -9.72 2.20
CA ARG A 81 -1.96 -10.22 0.94
C ARG A 81 -1.14 -11.32 0.29
N PHE A 82 0.01 -11.69 0.85
CA PHE A 82 0.95 -12.55 0.12
C PHE A 82 0.33 -13.88 -0.28
N GLN A 83 -0.58 -14.41 0.53
CA GLN A 83 -1.18 -15.71 0.23
C GLN A 83 -2.08 -15.66 -0.98
N ARG A 84 -2.65 -14.49 -1.26
CA ARG A 84 -3.63 -14.37 -2.34
C ARG A 84 -3.07 -13.66 -3.55
N LYS A 85 -1.79 -13.29 -3.54
CA LYS A 85 -1.26 -12.55 -4.66
C LYS A 85 0.05 -13.15 -5.13
N ASN A 86 1.17 -12.66 -4.62
CA ASN A 86 2.46 -13.03 -5.19
C ASN A 86 3.29 -13.97 -4.32
N GLY A 87 2.75 -14.40 -3.21
CA GLY A 87 3.45 -15.37 -2.37
C GLY A 87 4.78 -14.87 -1.87
N VAL A 88 5.81 -15.66 -2.10
CA VAL A 88 7.15 -15.34 -1.59
C VAL A 88 7.63 -13.99 -2.07
N GLU A 89 7.25 -13.60 -3.28
CA GLU A 89 7.67 -12.32 -3.80
C GLU A 89 7.16 -11.18 -2.93
N ASP A 90 5.90 -11.27 -2.48
CA ASP A 90 5.37 -10.26 -1.57
C ASP A 90 6.11 -10.26 -0.25
N LEU A 91 6.49 -11.43 0.24
CA LEU A 91 7.24 -11.49 1.48
C LEU A 91 8.61 -10.83 1.33
N LYS A 92 9.25 -10.99 0.18
CA LYS A 92 10.51 -10.32 -0.06
C LYS A 92 10.35 -8.82 -0.14
N LYS A 93 9.26 -8.37 -0.72
CA LYS A 93 8.98 -6.93 -0.75
C LYS A 93 8.75 -6.40 0.67
N ALA A 94 8.03 -7.16 1.48
CA ALA A 94 7.83 -6.75 2.86
C ALA A 94 9.15 -6.65 3.59
N LYS A 95 10.05 -7.59 3.36
CA LYS A 95 11.36 -7.55 3.98
C LYS A 95 12.14 -6.31 3.56
N TYR A 96 12.09 -5.99 2.29
CA TYR A 96 12.78 -4.81 1.78
C TYR A 96 12.31 -3.55 2.52
N TYR A 97 11.00 -3.38 2.62
CA TYR A 97 10.47 -2.20 3.28
C TYR A 97 10.70 -2.23 4.77
N LEU A 98 10.73 -3.42 5.36
CA LEU A 98 11.04 -3.53 6.79
C LEU A 98 12.46 -3.06 7.06
N GLU A 99 13.40 -3.42 6.20
CA GLU A 99 14.77 -2.95 6.35
C GLU A 99 14.84 -1.43 6.22
N LYS A 100 14.07 -0.88 5.29
CA LYS A 100 14.00 0.56 5.14
C LYS A 100 13.45 1.22 6.40
N LEU A 101 12.42 0.64 6.96
CA LEU A 101 11.80 1.19 8.16
C LEU A 101 12.78 1.14 9.32
N ILE A 102 13.52 0.04 9.43
CA ILE A 102 14.51 -0.08 10.50
C ILE A 102 15.56 1.01 10.37
N GLU A 103 16.01 1.27 9.15
CA GLU A 103 16.98 2.35 8.94
C GLU A 103 16.40 3.69 9.36
N GLU A 104 15.16 3.94 8.95
CA GLU A 104 14.52 5.22 9.25
C GLU A 104 14.39 5.43 10.74
N GLU A 105 13.96 4.43 11.46
CA GLU A 105 13.76 4.53 12.90
C GLU A 105 15.07 4.56 13.66
N SER A 106 16.08 3.91 13.11
CA SER A 106 17.38 3.83 13.78
C SER A 106 18.14 5.14 13.75
N GLU A 107 17.80 6.00 12.80
CA GLU A 107 18.50 7.27 12.70
C GLU A 107 17.99 8.30 13.68
N GLU A 108 16.97 7.94 14.39
CA GLU A 108 16.47 8.81 15.43
C GLU A 108 17.31 8.69 16.68
#